data_f8228931c3a9f39a39b2c0296f69a6f2
#
_entry.id   f8228931c3a9f39a39b2c0296f69a6f2
#
_cell.length_a   1.000
_cell.length_b   1.000
_cell.length_c   1.000
_cell.angle_alpha   90.00
_cell.angle_beta   90.00
_cell.angle_gamma   90.00
#
_symmetry.space_group_name_H-M   'P 1'
#
loop_
_entity.id
_entity.type
_entity.pdbx_description
1 polymer ?
#
loop_
_entity_poly.entity_id
_entity_poly.type
_entity_poly.pdbx_seq_one_letter_code
_entity_poly.pdbx_strand_id
1 'polypeptide(L)'
;MNNKNVNVRKSQEITFCLLAGILMFMAMMVAGRAEAGVALGATRVIYPAGQKQVQLAVTNNDENSTYLIQSWVENADGVKDGRFIVTPPLFAMKGKKENTLRILDATNNQLPQDRESLFWMNV
;
A
#
# COMPACT_ATOMS: atom_id res chain seq x y z
N MET A 1 -51.04 15.96 -37.54
CA MET A 1 -51.10 16.42 -36.16
C MET A 1 -50.31 15.56 -35.16
N ASN A 2 -49.92 14.35 -35.54
CA ASN A 2 -49.18 13.47 -34.63
C ASN A 2 -47.66 13.70 -34.56
N ASN A 3 -47.07 14.51 -35.43
CA ASN A 3 -45.62 14.73 -35.49
C ASN A 3 -45.06 15.58 -34.33
N LYS A 4 -45.87 16.45 -33.74
CA LYS A 4 -45.42 17.28 -32.58
C LYS A 4 -45.25 16.45 -31.29
N ASN A 5 -46.11 15.47 -31.08
CA ASN A 5 -46.05 14.61 -29.91
C ASN A 5 -44.87 13.61 -29.96
N VAL A 6 -44.51 13.15 -31.13
CA VAL A 6 -43.35 12.27 -31.35
C VAL A 6 -42.02 13.02 -31.14
N ASN A 7 -41.95 14.27 -31.56
CA ASN A 7 -40.77 15.10 -31.36
C ASN A 7 -40.54 15.49 -29.89
N VAL A 8 -41.62 15.76 -29.15
CA VAL A 8 -41.55 16.04 -27.70
C VAL A 8 -41.09 14.81 -26.91
N ARG A 9 -41.58 13.61 -27.26
CA ARG A 9 -41.15 12.37 -26.64
C ARG A 9 -39.66 12.09 -26.89
N LYS A 10 -39.21 12.22 -28.15
CA LYS A 10 -37.79 12.03 -28.50
C LYS A 10 -36.89 13.04 -27.76
N SER A 11 -37.29 14.29 -27.63
CA SER A 11 -36.50 15.28 -26.89
C SER A 11 -36.44 14.98 -25.41
N GLN A 12 -37.51 14.45 -24.81
CA GLN A 12 -37.52 14.04 -23.42
C GLN A 12 -36.59 12.85 -23.15
N GLU A 13 -36.57 11.86 -24.06
CA GLU A 13 -35.67 10.72 -23.93
C GLU A 13 -34.21 11.13 -24.07
N ILE A 14 -33.87 12.00 -25.01
CA ILE A 14 -32.53 12.53 -25.19
C ILE A 14 -32.09 13.34 -23.96
N THR A 15 -32.98 14.18 -23.43
CA THR A 15 -32.71 14.97 -22.22
C THR A 15 -32.46 14.07 -21.01
N PHE A 16 -33.26 13.02 -20.84
CA PHE A 16 -33.10 12.03 -19.78
C PHE A 16 -31.77 11.28 -19.90
N CYS A 17 -31.37 10.83 -21.09
CA CYS A 17 -30.09 10.18 -21.33
C CYS A 17 -28.91 11.11 -21.08
N LEU A 18 -29.00 12.39 -21.44
CA LEU A 18 -27.98 13.39 -21.16
C LEU A 18 -27.83 13.66 -19.66
N LEU A 19 -28.92 13.78 -18.94
CA LEU A 19 -28.93 13.94 -17.48
C LEU A 19 -28.34 12.72 -16.78
N ALA A 20 -28.72 11.52 -17.20
CA ALA A 20 -28.16 10.27 -16.67
C ALA A 20 -26.64 10.16 -16.93
N GLY A 21 -26.20 10.55 -18.12
CA GLY A 21 -24.78 10.60 -18.47
C GLY A 21 -23.98 11.59 -17.64
N ILE A 22 -24.52 12.78 -17.41
CA ILE A 22 -23.90 13.80 -16.56
C ILE A 22 -23.83 13.34 -15.11
N LEU A 23 -24.88 12.72 -14.60
CA LEU A 23 -24.93 12.18 -13.25
C LEU A 23 -23.91 11.05 -13.04
N MET A 24 -23.78 10.17 -14.03
CA MET A 24 -22.80 9.08 -14.01
C MET A 24 -21.37 9.61 -14.10
N PHE A 25 -21.13 10.64 -14.91
CA PHE A 25 -19.83 11.30 -15.01
C PHE A 25 -19.46 12.03 -13.72
N MET A 26 -20.42 12.72 -13.10
CA MET A 26 -20.21 13.35 -11.79
C MET A 26 -19.93 12.31 -10.69
N ALA A 27 -20.61 11.17 -10.70
CA ALA A 27 -20.34 10.08 -9.75
C ALA A 27 -18.93 9.50 -9.90
N MET A 28 -18.39 9.41 -11.11
CA MET A 28 -16.99 9.02 -11.36
C MET A 28 -15.97 10.04 -10.84
N MET A 29 -16.31 11.33 -10.86
CA MET A 29 -15.43 12.38 -10.36
C MET A 29 -15.34 12.40 -8.82
N VAL A 30 -16.36 11.88 -8.14
CA VAL A 30 -16.43 11.78 -6.67
C VAL A 30 -15.81 10.48 -6.15
N ALA A 31 -15.47 9.54 -7.05
CA ALA A 31 -14.69 8.36 -6.66
C ALA A 31 -13.34 8.81 -6.10
N GLY A 32 -13.33 9.07 -4.79
CA GLY A 32 -12.15 9.50 -4.06
C GLY A 32 -11.00 8.50 -4.27
N ARG A 33 -9.80 9.00 -4.37
CA ARG A 33 -8.59 8.19 -4.40
C ARG A 33 -8.56 7.36 -3.12
N ALA A 34 -8.56 6.03 -3.26
CA ALA A 34 -8.23 5.14 -2.16
C ALA A 34 -6.74 5.32 -1.89
N GLU A 35 -6.40 6.20 -0.97
CA GLU A 35 -5.03 6.32 -0.48
C GLU A 35 -4.80 5.23 0.55
N ALA A 36 -3.82 4.37 0.31
CA ALA A 36 -3.31 3.48 1.33
C ALA A 36 -2.69 4.34 2.44
N GLY A 37 -3.12 4.15 3.68
CA GLY A 37 -2.65 4.96 4.80
C GLY A 37 -1.15 4.83 5.03
N VAL A 38 -0.60 3.61 4.94
CA VAL A 38 0.82 3.33 5.12
C VAL A 38 1.42 2.76 3.85
N ALA A 39 2.57 3.28 3.45
CA ALA A 39 3.33 2.84 2.29
C ALA A 39 4.75 2.40 2.69
N LEU A 40 5.24 1.37 2.03
CA LEU A 40 6.61 0.92 2.14
C LEU A 40 7.45 1.47 0.99
N GLY A 41 8.70 1.82 1.26
CA GLY A 41 9.64 2.35 0.27
C GLY A 41 10.11 1.33 -0.76
N ALA A 42 9.91 0.03 -0.51
CA ALA A 42 10.28 -1.05 -1.42
C ALA A 42 9.40 -2.28 -1.21
N THR A 43 9.17 -3.03 -2.26
CA THR A 43 8.48 -4.33 -2.25
C THR A 43 9.43 -5.52 -2.10
N ARG A 44 10.73 -5.28 -2.31
CA ARG A 44 11.80 -6.25 -2.15
C ARG A 44 13.00 -5.57 -1.51
N VAL A 45 13.53 -6.19 -0.48
CA VAL A 45 14.74 -5.75 0.20
C VAL A 45 15.84 -6.78 -0.05
N ILE A 46 16.96 -6.33 -0.63
CA ILE A 46 18.14 -7.16 -0.83
C ILE A 46 19.05 -6.96 0.36
N TYR A 47 19.40 -8.06 1.04
CA TYR A 47 20.33 -8.05 2.14
C TYR A 47 21.67 -8.68 1.68
N PRO A 48 22.67 -7.87 1.32
CA PRO A 48 23.98 -8.40 0.93
C PRO A 48 24.66 -9.09 2.12
N ALA A 49 25.33 -10.21 1.85
CA ALA A 49 26.15 -10.89 2.85
C ALA A 49 27.24 -9.96 3.36
N GLY A 50 27.48 -10.01 4.67
CA GLY A 50 28.49 -9.15 5.33
C GLY A 50 28.00 -7.76 5.74
N GLN A 51 26.83 -7.33 5.29
CA GLN A 51 26.22 -6.09 5.78
C GLN A 51 25.67 -6.29 7.19
N LYS A 52 25.85 -5.28 8.05
CA LYS A 52 25.35 -5.32 9.43
C LYS A 52 23.87 -5.02 9.50
N GLN A 53 23.37 -4.17 8.62
CA GLN A 53 21.95 -3.77 8.55
C GLN A 53 21.59 -3.28 7.17
N VAL A 54 20.33 -3.40 6.84
CA VAL A 54 19.67 -2.70 5.71
C VAL A 54 18.48 -1.91 6.22
N GLN A 55 18.03 -0.94 5.45
CA GLN A 55 16.97 -0.03 5.83
C GLN A 55 15.78 -0.13 4.90
N LEU A 56 14.58 0.04 5.45
CA LEU A 56 13.33 0.13 4.71
C LEU A 56 12.53 1.32 5.22
N ALA A 57 12.21 2.24 4.33
CA ALA A 57 11.38 3.39 4.65
C ALA A 57 9.90 2.99 4.77
N VAL A 58 9.23 3.54 5.76
CA VAL A 58 7.78 3.42 5.98
C VAL A 58 7.19 4.81 6.09
N THR A 59 6.19 5.12 5.29
CA THR A 59 5.57 6.44 5.25
C THR A 59 4.08 6.33 5.55
N ASN A 60 3.59 7.18 6.43
CA ASN A 60 2.16 7.37 6.63
C ASN A 60 1.67 8.53 5.74
N ASN A 61 0.94 8.20 4.70
CA ASN A 61 0.38 9.17 3.74
C ASN A 61 -0.93 9.82 4.23
N ASP A 62 -1.52 9.30 5.29
CA ASP A 62 -2.74 9.86 5.88
C ASP A 62 -2.38 11.03 6.82
N GLU A 63 -3.06 12.15 6.67
CA GLU A 63 -2.83 13.34 7.51
C GLU A 63 -3.44 13.22 8.90
N ASN A 64 -4.54 12.51 9.00
CA ASN A 64 -5.42 12.53 10.17
C ASN A 64 -5.34 11.28 11.02
N SER A 65 -4.70 10.22 10.54
CA SER A 65 -4.65 8.93 11.21
C SER A 65 -3.26 8.63 11.77
N THR A 66 -3.25 8.12 12.98
CA THR A 66 -2.05 7.54 13.59
C THR A 66 -2.14 6.03 13.49
N TYR A 67 -1.09 5.40 12.95
CA TYR A 67 -1.00 3.95 12.82
C TYR A 67 -0.01 3.38 13.82
N LEU A 68 -0.36 2.24 14.36
CA LEU A 68 0.56 1.42 15.13
C LEU A 68 1.22 0.41 14.18
N ILE A 69 2.51 0.54 13.98
CA ILE A 69 3.29 -0.28 13.05
C ILE A 69 4.00 -1.39 13.82
N GLN A 70 3.75 -2.61 13.43
CA GLN A 70 4.43 -3.79 13.93
C GLN A 70 5.14 -4.49 12.79
N SER A 71 6.38 -4.88 13.00
CA SER A 71 7.20 -5.51 11.97
C SER A 71 7.93 -6.75 12.49
N TRP A 72 7.98 -7.79 11.66
CA TRP A 72 8.69 -9.04 11.95
C TRP A 72 9.12 -9.73 10.68
N VAL A 73 10.03 -10.69 10.81
CA VAL A 73 10.50 -11.50 9.70
C VAL A 73 10.00 -12.95 9.86
N GLU A 74 9.60 -13.54 8.76
CA GLU A 74 9.22 -14.95 8.66
C GLU A 74 10.15 -15.67 7.68
N ASN A 75 10.32 -16.97 7.90
CA ASN A 75 11.04 -17.82 6.94
C ASN A 75 10.17 -18.15 5.72
N ALA A 76 10.69 -18.93 4.79
CA ALA A 76 9.97 -19.36 3.59
C ALA A 76 8.68 -20.12 3.88
N ASP A 77 8.56 -20.75 5.05
CA ASP A 77 7.38 -21.51 5.50
C ASP A 77 6.33 -20.66 6.24
N GLY A 78 6.58 -19.35 6.35
CA GLY A 78 5.66 -18.43 7.03
C GLY A 78 5.73 -18.48 8.55
N VAL A 79 6.82 -18.98 9.13
CA VAL A 79 7.06 -19.04 10.57
C VAL A 79 7.96 -17.88 10.98
N LYS A 80 7.62 -17.19 12.08
CA LYS A 80 8.47 -16.14 12.64
C LYS A 80 9.88 -16.63 12.85
N ASP A 81 10.85 -15.85 12.39
CA ASP A 81 12.25 -16.24 12.36
C ASP A 81 13.13 -15.18 12.99
N GLY A 82 13.88 -15.56 14.00
CA GLY A 82 14.77 -14.67 14.75
C GLY A 82 16.14 -14.44 14.11
N ARG A 83 16.41 -15.02 12.93
CA ARG A 83 17.68 -14.81 12.21
C ARG A 83 17.85 -13.38 11.73
N PHE A 84 16.75 -12.70 11.45
CA PHE A 84 16.73 -11.27 11.20
C PHE A 84 15.87 -10.54 12.23
N ILE A 85 16.37 -9.42 12.69
CA ILE A 85 15.69 -8.56 13.67
C ILE A 85 15.32 -7.26 13.00
N VAL A 86 14.08 -6.82 13.18
CA VAL A 86 13.60 -5.53 12.69
C VAL A 86 13.46 -4.57 13.86
N THR A 87 14.02 -3.38 13.72
CA THR A 87 13.95 -2.34 14.76
C THR A 87 13.50 -0.99 14.17
N PRO A 88 12.61 -0.29 14.83
CA PRO A 88 11.83 -0.67 16.02
C PRO A 88 10.76 -1.72 15.69
N PRO A 89 10.53 -2.74 16.52
CA PRO A 89 9.55 -3.80 16.22
C PRO A 89 8.09 -3.34 16.32
N LEU A 90 7.86 -2.31 17.12
CA LEU A 90 6.54 -1.72 17.34
C LEU A 90 6.70 -0.23 17.62
N PHE A 91 5.99 0.61 16.87
CA PHE A 91 5.99 2.06 17.08
C PHE A 91 4.70 2.70 16.54
N ALA A 92 4.39 3.87 17.06
CA ALA A 92 3.27 4.68 16.56
C ALA A 92 3.78 5.68 15.52
N MET A 93 3.09 5.74 14.39
CA MET A 93 3.40 6.65 13.29
C MET A 93 2.25 7.64 13.10
N LYS A 94 2.50 8.91 13.40
CA LYS A 94 1.55 9.99 13.21
C LYS A 94 1.38 10.32 11.72
N GLY A 95 0.34 11.09 11.40
CA GLY A 95 0.02 11.50 10.04
C GLY A 95 1.18 12.23 9.35
N LYS A 96 1.36 11.95 8.06
CA LYS A 96 2.41 12.53 7.20
C LYS A 96 3.84 12.37 7.73
N LYS A 97 4.08 11.34 8.56
CA LYS A 97 5.42 11.03 9.06
C LYS A 97 6.03 9.87 8.29
N GLU A 98 7.34 9.89 8.21
CA GLU A 98 8.19 8.82 7.69
C GLU A 98 9.05 8.28 8.81
N ASN A 99 9.27 6.98 8.80
CA ASN A 99 10.21 6.31 9.69
C ASN A 99 11.00 5.27 8.91
N THR A 100 12.12 4.85 9.48
CA THR A 100 13.00 3.87 8.87
C THR A 100 13.06 2.62 9.74
N LEU A 101 12.68 1.49 9.16
CA LEU A 101 12.92 0.18 9.75
C LEU A 101 14.34 -0.26 9.44
N ARG A 102 15.04 -0.77 10.43
CA ARG A 102 16.36 -1.37 10.30
C ARG A 102 16.24 -2.87 10.43
N ILE A 103 16.76 -3.58 9.46
CA ILE A 103 16.80 -5.03 9.42
C ILE A 103 18.23 -5.45 9.72
N LEU A 104 18.44 -6.21 10.77
CA LEU A 104 19.74 -6.66 11.23
C LEU A 104 19.86 -8.17 11.09
N ASP A 105 21.04 -8.62 10.66
CA ASP A 105 21.39 -10.03 10.66
C ASP A 105 21.83 -10.46 12.06
N ALA A 106 21.04 -11.32 12.69
CA ALA A 106 21.34 -11.91 13.99
C ALA A 106 22.05 -13.26 13.89
N THR A 107 22.39 -13.71 12.68
CA THR A 107 23.05 -15.02 12.44
C THR A 107 24.57 -14.96 12.55
N ASN A 108 25.17 -13.77 12.68
CA ASN A 108 26.62 -13.56 12.56
C ASN A 108 27.18 -14.08 11.21
N ASN A 109 26.48 -13.84 10.10
CA ASN A 109 26.83 -14.30 8.76
C ASN A 109 26.84 -15.84 8.58
N GLN A 110 26.04 -16.55 9.38
CA GLN A 110 25.96 -18.02 9.28
C GLN A 110 25.01 -18.55 8.21
N LEU A 111 24.37 -17.66 7.43
CA LEU A 111 23.59 -18.07 6.28
C LEU A 111 24.51 -18.59 5.16
N PRO A 112 24.00 -19.49 4.29
CA PRO A 112 24.77 -19.95 3.14
C PRO A 112 25.27 -18.79 2.29
N GLN A 113 26.57 -18.79 1.95
CA GLN A 113 27.23 -17.73 1.18
C GLN A 113 27.21 -18.01 -0.33
N ASP A 114 26.90 -19.25 -0.73
CA ASP A 114 26.91 -19.74 -2.10
C ASP A 114 25.56 -19.66 -2.81
N ARG A 115 24.51 -19.21 -2.10
CA ARG A 115 23.14 -19.14 -2.60
C ARG A 115 22.33 -18.08 -1.87
N GLU A 116 21.21 -17.71 -2.49
CA GLU A 116 20.22 -16.83 -1.88
C GLU A 116 19.34 -17.57 -0.88
N SER A 117 18.97 -16.87 0.20
CA SER A 117 17.96 -17.32 1.16
C SER A 117 16.79 -16.35 1.15
N LEU A 118 15.58 -16.87 1.14
CA LEU A 118 14.36 -16.07 1.08
C LEU A 118 13.72 -15.96 2.46
N PHE A 119 13.37 -14.73 2.83
CA PHE A 119 12.61 -14.40 4.03
C PHE A 119 11.47 -13.45 3.66
N TRP A 120 10.42 -13.48 4.45
CA TRP A 120 9.30 -12.57 4.32
C TRP A 120 9.36 -11.52 5.41
N MET A 121 9.38 -10.25 5.01
CA MET A 121 9.25 -9.14 5.92
C MET A 121 7.80 -8.69 5.98
N ASN A 122 7.23 -8.70 7.17
CA ASN A 122 5.86 -8.27 7.45
C ASN A 122 5.89 -6.92 8.17
N VAL A 123 5.03 -6.06 7.71
CA VAL A 123 4.86 -4.72 8.27
C VAL A 123 3.37 -4.40 8.43
#